data_61935514ca597421a2f92709feb25115
#
_entry.id   61935514ca597421a2f92709feb25115
#
_cell.length_a   1.000
_cell.length_b   1.000
_cell.length_c   1.000
_cell.angle_alpha   90.00
_cell.angle_beta   90.00
_cell.angle_gamma   90.00
#
_symmetry.space_group_name_H-M   'P 1'
#
loop_
_entity.id
_entity.type
_entity.pdbx_description
1 polymer ?
#
loop_
_entity_poly.entity_id
_entity_poly.type
_entity_poly.pdbx_seq_one_letter_code
_entity_poly.pdbx_strand_id
1 'polypeptide(L)'
;AGVAAGNGRNSKGQYRGVAPDGELIVVKLGNPGGIGFPRTAELMQAVDYIVKKAEELRMPVSINISFGNTYGSHNGTSLPERFLDAAAETGRTLISVGTGNEGAEAGHASGFLREGEERNIPLAVQERQGAFSLQIWTDYTDVIGVALQTPSGERVGPIREVMGTQRFRVGKTELLL
;
A
#
# COMPACT_ATOMS: atom_id res chain seq x y z
N ALA A 1 14.82 7.47 13.30
CA ALA A 1 14.91 8.31 14.52
C ALA A 1 16.02 9.37 14.38
N GLY A 2 17.27 9.00 14.06
CA GLY A 2 18.40 9.95 14.00
C GLY A 2 18.20 11.10 13.00
N VAL A 3 17.74 10.82 11.78
CA VAL A 3 17.45 11.84 10.76
C VAL A 3 16.30 12.76 11.18
N ALA A 4 15.32 12.23 11.90
CA ALA A 4 14.19 13.02 12.38
C ALA A 4 14.57 13.95 13.56
N ALA A 5 15.14 13.40 14.62
CA ALA A 5 15.32 14.13 15.88
C ALA A 5 16.68 13.88 16.57
N GLY A 6 17.70 13.47 15.83
CA GLY A 6 19.05 13.29 16.38
C GLY A 6 19.64 14.62 16.85
N ASN A 7 20.09 14.70 18.12
CA ASN A 7 20.62 15.92 18.69
C ASN A 7 22.08 16.24 18.30
N GLY A 8 22.74 15.35 17.54
CA GLY A 8 24.11 15.52 17.07
C GLY A 8 25.19 15.34 18.12
N ARG A 9 24.86 14.92 19.35
CA ARG A 9 25.81 14.84 20.47
C ARG A 9 27.08 14.03 20.13
N ASN A 10 26.89 12.86 19.49
CA ASN A 10 28.01 11.98 19.16
C ASN A 10 28.91 12.52 18.02
N SER A 11 28.38 13.42 17.21
CA SER A 11 29.10 14.09 16.12
C SER A 11 29.56 15.51 16.48
N LYS A 12 29.54 15.87 17.76
CA LYS A 12 29.86 17.24 18.24
C LYS A 12 29.04 18.33 17.51
N GLY A 13 27.77 18.01 17.18
CA GLY A 13 26.85 18.91 16.49
C GLY A 13 26.93 18.91 14.96
N GLN A 14 27.85 18.16 14.38
CA GLN A 14 28.04 18.14 12.92
C GLN A 14 26.87 17.47 12.18
N TYR A 15 26.31 16.39 12.75
CA TYR A 15 25.17 15.68 12.17
C TYR A 15 23.98 15.74 13.13
N ARG A 16 23.02 16.59 12.82
CA ARG A 16 21.77 16.76 13.57
C ARG A 16 20.58 16.31 12.73
N GLY A 17 19.53 15.87 13.39
CA GLY A 17 18.23 15.64 12.77
C GLY A 17 17.51 16.94 12.42
N VAL A 18 16.39 16.79 11.69
CA VAL A 18 15.57 17.94 11.25
C VAL A 18 14.94 18.67 12.45
N ALA A 19 14.49 17.92 13.47
CA ALA A 19 13.88 18.43 14.70
C ALA A 19 14.65 17.92 15.93
N PRO A 20 15.87 18.42 16.20
CA PRO A 20 16.76 17.83 17.21
C PRO A 20 16.26 18.00 18.66
N ASP A 21 15.34 18.92 18.88
CA ASP A 21 14.71 19.17 20.17
C ASP A 21 13.29 18.57 20.26
N GLY A 22 12.88 17.78 19.25
CA GLY A 22 11.59 17.13 19.20
C GLY A 22 11.53 15.85 20.03
N GLU A 23 10.37 15.60 20.61
CA GLU A 23 10.05 14.31 21.25
C GLU A 23 9.79 13.23 20.20
N LEU A 24 10.09 11.97 20.54
CA LEU A 24 9.92 10.84 19.62
C LEU A 24 8.89 9.85 20.15
N ILE A 25 7.92 9.53 19.29
CA ILE A 25 7.03 8.39 19.47
C ILE A 25 7.39 7.36 18.39
N VAL A 26 7.76 6.15 18.79
CA VAL A 26 8.08 5.07 17.86
C VAL A 26 7.11 3.93 18.08
N VAL A 27 6.34 3.59 17.05
CA VAL A 27 5.40 2.47 17.09
C VAL A 27 5.88 1.38 16.16
N LYS A 28 6.09 0.19 16.71
CA LYS A 28 6.42 -1.01 15.94
C LYS A 28 5.14 -1.70 15.52
N LEU A 29 4.96 -1.89 14.23
CA LEU A 29 3.86 -2.66 13.65
C LEU A 29 4.21 -4.15 13.55
N GLY A 30 3.18 -5.02 13.59
CA GLY A 30 3.31 -6.46 13.47
C GLY A 30 3.73 -7.19 14.74
N ASN A 31 3.60 -8.49 14.72
CA ASN A 31 3.99 -9.36 15.83
C ASN A 31 5.48 -9.67 15.83
N PRO A 32 6.16 -9.68 16.98
CA PRO A 32 7.52 -10.18 17.09
C PRO A 32 7.59 -11.66 16.65
N GLY A 33 8.35 -11.96 15.61
CA GLY A 33 8.47 -13.32 15.05
C GLY A 33 7.37 -13.74 14.07
N GLY A 34 6.40 -12.89 13.78
CA GLY A 34 5.40 -13.13 12.75
C GLY A 34 5.99 -12.97 11.34
N ILE A 35 5.75 -13.95 10.47
CA ILE A 35 6.02 -13.85 9.04
C ILE A 35 4.76 -13.22 8.44
N GLY A 36 4.85 -11.97 8.03
CA GLY A 36 3.74 -11.30 7.36
C GLY A 36 3.85 -9.78 7.41
N PHE A 37 3.15 -9.18 6.48
CA PHE A 37 3.02 -7.73 6.39
C PHE A 37 1.99 -7.26 7.45
N PRO A 38 2.23 -6.16 8.18
CA PRO A 38 1.26 -5.63 9.14
C PRO A 38 -0.09 -5.34 8.48
N ARG A 39 -1.17 -5.57 9.21
CA ARG A 39 -2.52 -5.31 8.72
C ARG A 39 -2.81 -3.81 8.68
N THR A 40 -3.66 -3.39 7.77
CA THR A 40 -4.16 -2.01 7.70
C THR A 40 -4.79 -1.54 9.01
N ALA A 41 -5.48 -2.42 9.72
CA ALA A 41 -6.03 -2.12 11.04
C ALA A 41 -4.94 -1.80 12.08
N GLU A 42 -3.81 -2.48 12.03
CA GLU A 42 -2.67 -2.21 12.93
C GLU A 42 -2.05 -0.85 12.63
N LEU A 43 -1.97 -0.47 11.35
CA LEU A 43 -1.54 0.87 10.95
C LEU A 43 -2.48 1.95 11.50
N MET A 44 -3.78 1.77 11.34
CA MET A 44 -4.78 2.72 11.85
C MET A 44 -4.69 2.84 13.38
N GLN A 45 -4.55 1.73 14.10
CA GLN A 45 -4.34 1.73 15.55
C GLN A 45 -3.06 2.45 15.97
N ALA A 46 -1.99 2.30 15.21
CA ALA A 46 -0.73 2.98 15.46
C ALA A 46 -0.85 4.50 15.32
N VAL A 47 -1.52 4.95 14.27
CA VAL A 47 -1.79 6.39 14.04
C VAL A 47 -2.70 6.94 15.14
N ASP A 48 -3.77 6.25 15.48
CA ASP A 48 -4.68 6.62 16.58
C ASP A 48 -3.93 6.77 17.91
N TYR A 49 -3.06 5.81 18.23
CA TYR A 49 -2.22 5.88 19.43
C TYR A 49 -1.32 7.12 19.43
N ILE A 50 -0.65 7.42 18.29
CA ILE A 50 0.24 8.57 18.18
C ILE A 50 -0.54 9.88 18.35
N VAL A 51 -1.69 10.01 17.69
CA VAL A 51 -2.53 11.21 17.78
C VAL A 51 -3.01 11.42 19.21
N LYS A 52 -3.55 10.40 19.87
CA LYS A 52 -3.99 10.46 21.26
C LYS A 52 -2.86 10.82 22.21
N LYS A 53 -1.67 10.27 21.98
CA LYS A 53 -0.51 10.59 22.82
C LYS A 53 -0.05 12.04 22.63
N ALA A 54 -0.08 12.56 21.40
CA ALA A 54 0.22 13.96 21.13
C ALA A 54 -0.81 14.90 21.77
N GLU A 55 -2.10 14.53 21.77
CA GLU A 55 -3.16 15.27 22.44
C GLU A 55 -2.96 15.31 23.97
N GLU A 56 -2.65 14.16 24.61
CA GLU A 56 -2.34 14.08 26.03
C GLU A 56 -1.19 15.03 26.41
N LEU A 57 -0.17 15.09 25.55
CA LEU A 57 1.00 15.97 25.73
C LEU A 57 0.73 17.41 25.30
N ARG A 58 -0.43 17.71 24.70
CA ARG A 58 -0.79 19.00 24.12
C ARG A 58 0.20 19.52 23.08
N MET A 59 0.84 18.61 22.36
CA MET A 59 1.85 18.91 21.33
C MET A 59 1.31 18.62 19.94
N PRO A 60 1.71 19.37 18.90
CA PRO A 60 1.50 18.97 17.52
C PRO A 60 2.37 17.75 17.21
N VAL A 61 1.94 16.95 16.22
CA VAL A 61 2.68 15.77 15.82
C VAL A 61 2.89 15.70 14.32
N SER A 62 4.09 15.27 13.93
CA SER A 62 4.41 14.89 12.55
C SER A 62 4.64 13.38 12.50
N ILE A 63 3.81 12.69 11.76
CA ILE A 63 3.84 11.22 11.61
C ILE A 63 4.50 10.87 10.28
N ASN A 64 5.53 10.03 10.33
CA ASN A 64 6.13 9.44 9.14
C ASN A 64 5.71 7.98 9.02
N ILE A 65 5.14 7.65 7.87
CA ILE A 65 4.74 6.28 7.50
C ILE A 65 5.62 5.83 6.34
N SER A 66 6.76 5.21 6.65
CA SER A 66 7.63 4.57 5.65
C SER A 66 7.28 3.08 5.56
N PHE A 67 6.05 2.82 5.19
CA PHE A 67 5.44 1.51 5.17
C PHE A 67 4.30 1.53 4.18
N GLY A 68 4.16 0.51 3.38
CA GLY A 68 3.08 0.43 2.43
C GLY A 68 3.08 -0.88 1.66
N ASN A 69 2.07 -1.05 0.86
CA ASN A 69 1.94 -2.07 -0.15
C ASN A 69 1.31 -1.44 -1.40
N THR A 70 1.29 -2.19 -2.48
CA THR A 70 0.69 -1.75 -3.74
C THR A 70 -0.78 -2.18 -3.89
N TYR A 71 -1.41 -2.65 -2.81
CA TYR A 71 -2.80 -3.09 -2.82
C TYR A 71 -3.76 -1.92 -2.70
N GLY A 72 -4.91 -2.05 -3.34
CA GLY A 72 -6.00 -1.09 -3.26
C GLY A 72 -6.27 -0.38 -4.58
N SER A 73 -7.31 0.42 -4.59
CA SER A 73 -7.80 1.14 -5.77
C SER A 73 -6.94 2.33 -6.18
N HIS A 74 -6.04 2.79 -5.32
CA HIS A 74 -5.18 3.97 -5.50
C HIS A 74 -5.94 5.28 -5.79
N ASN A 75 -7.18 5.38 -5.33
CA ASN A 75 -8.05 6.55 -5.54
C ASN A 75 -8.32 7.38 -4.27
N GLY A 76 -7.65 7.06 -3.16
CA GLY A 76 -7.81 7.77 -1.89
C GLY A 76 -9.09 7.46 -1.12
N THR A 77 -9.89 6.47 -1.53
CA THR A 77 -11.20 6.19 -0.92
C THR A 77 -11.22 4.99 0.02
N SER A 78 -10.13 4.25 0.12
CA SER A 78 -10.04 3.10 1.02
C SER A 78 -10.17 3.53 2.49
N LEU A 79 -10.56 2.60 3.34
CA LEU A 79 -10.73 2.88 4.76
C LEU A 79 -9.47 3.46 5.44
N PRO A 80 -8.26 2.93 5.23
CA PRO A 80 -7.05 3.52 5.81
C PRO A 80 -6.75 4.92 5.26
N GLU A 81 -6.97 5.18 3.98
CA GLU A 81 -6.74 6.50 3.36
C GLU A 81 -7.68 7.54 3.99
N ARG A 82 -8.97 7.26 4.06
CA ARG A 82 -9.96 8.14 4.71
C ARG A 82 -9.68 8.34 6.20
N PHE A 83 -9.17 7.34 6.88
CA PHE A 83 -8.77 7.45 8.28
C PHE A 83 -7.58 8.39 8.46
N LEU A 84 -6.57 8.30 7.58
CA LEU A 84 -5.42 9.20 7.61
C LEU A 84 -5.82 10.64 7.32
N ASP A 85 -6.69 10.86 6.36
CA ASP A 85 -7.24 12.18 6.06
C ASP A 85 -7.96 12.78 7.28
N ALA A 86 -8.86 12.00 7.90
CA ALA A 86 -9.55 12.44 9.11
C ALA A 86 -8.61 12.74 10.28
N ALA A 87 -7.54 11.97 10.45
CA ALA A 87 -6.52 12.23 11.46
C ALA A 87 -5.73 13.52 11.18
N ALA A 88 -5.46 13.83 9.91
CA ALA A 88 -4.76 15.05 9.50
C ALA A 88 -5.66 16.30 9.63
N GLU A 89 -6.97 16.18 9.44
CA GLU A 89 -7.93 17.29 9.56
C GLU A 89 -8.04 17.87 10.98
N THR A 90 -7.52 17.21 12.01
CA THR A 90 -7.49 17.72 13.38
C THR A 90 -6.71 19.04 13.52
N GLY A 91 -5.95 19.44 12.50
CA GLY A 91 -5.20 20.70 12.42
C GLY A 91 -3.89 20.72 13.24
N ARG A 92 -3.58 19.66 13.98
CA ARG A 92 -2.34 19.52 14.76
C ARG A 92 -1.53 18.27 14.41
N THR A 93 -1.98 17.53 13.42
CA THR A 93 -1.36 16.30 12.93
C THR A 93 -0.94 16.47 11.48
N LEU A 94 0.33 16.26 11.20
CA LEU A 94 0.87 16.18 9.84
C LEU A 94 1.25 14.73 9.57
N ILE A 95 0.83 14.19 8.42
CA ILE A 95 1.13 12.82 8.03
C ILE A 95 1.90 12.82 6.72
N SER A 96 3.07 12.19 6.71
CA SER A 96 3.89 11.97 5.52
C SER A 96 3.95 10.48 5.23
N VAL A 97 3.51 10.10 4.04
CA VAL A 97 3.47 8.70 3.58
C VAL A 97 4.46 8.51 2.44
N GLY A 98 5.28 7.47 2.54
CA GLY A 98 6.18 7.08 1.46
C GLY A 98 5.41 6.44 0.32
N THR A 99 5.76 6.78 -0.92
CA THR A 99 5.12 6.25 -2.14
C THR A 99 5.70 4.93 -2.63
N GLY A 100 6.67 4.36 -1.91
CA GLY A 100 7.39 3.13 -2.29
C GLY A 100 8.73 3.38 -2.94
N ASN A 101 9.46 2.30 -3.19
CA ASN A 101 10.80 2.33 -3.78
C ASN A 101 10.84 1.72 -5.19
N GLU A 102 9.70 1.25 -5.67
CA GLU A 102 9.54 0.43 -6.88
C GLU A 102 9.17 1.26 -8.12
N GLY A 103 9.53 2.54 -8.17
CA GLY A 103 9.13 3.46 -9.23
C GLY A 103 9.54 3.03 -10.67
N ALA A 104 10.54 2.18 -10.80
CA ALA A 104 11.00 1.62 -12.09
C ALA A 104 10.46 0.20 -12.37
N GLU A 105 9.72 -0.41 -11.45
CA GLU A 105 9.29 -1.81 -11.55
C GLU A 105 8.06 -2.03 -12.44
N ALA A 106 7.41 -0.96 -12.88
CA ALA A 106 6.18 -1.02 -13.68
C ALA A 106 5.09 -1.95 -13.07
N GLY A 107 5.01 -1.99 -11.73
CA GLY A 107 4.08 -2.84 -10.98
C GLY A 107 2.63 -2.37 -10.98
N HIS A 108 2.30 -1.30 -11.71
CA HIS A 108 0.97 -0.70 -11.77
C HIS A 108 0.65 -0.26 -13.20
N ALA A 109 -0.60 -0.45 -13.59
CA ALA A 109 -1.16 0.09 -14.82
C ALA A 109 -2.54 0.68 -14.55
N SER A 110 -2.88 1.78 -15.21
CA SER A 110 -4.20 2.40 -15.15
C SER A 110 -4.68 2.79 -16.53
N GLY A 111 -5.98 2.98 -16.68
CA GLY A 111 -6.55 3.40 -17.95
C GLY A 111 -8.07 3.45 -17.90
N PHE A 112 -8.66 3.81 -19.04
CA PHE A 112 -10.09 3.86 -19.23
C PHE A 112 -10.51 2.87 -20.29
N LEU A 113 -11.66 2.22 -20.11
CA LEU A 113 -12.34 1.41 -21.10
C LEU A 113 -13.69 2.05 -21.41
N ARG A 114 -14.08 2.01 -22.69
CA ARG A 114 -15.44 2.36 -23.12
C ARG A 114 -16.28 1.11 -23.21
N GLU A 115 -17.58 1.26 -23.20
CA GLU A 115 -18.51 0.16 -23.40
C GLU A 115 -18.17 -0.61 -24.70
N GLY A 116 -18.01 -1.92 -24.59
CA GLY A 116 -17.63 -2.79 -25.70
C GLY A 116 -16.15 -2.74 -26.12
N GLU A 117 -15.31 -1.94 -25.47
CA GLU A 117 -13.88 -1.91 -25.73
C GLU A 117 -13.14 -3.05 -25.04
N GLU A 118 -12.20 -3.68 -25.72
CA GLU A 118 -11.26 -4.65 -25.15
C GLU A 118 -9.85 -4.05 -25.15
N ARG A 119 -9.16 -4.14 -24.03
CA ARG A 119 -7.79 -3.66 -23.89
C ARG A 119 -6.88 -4.73 -23.35
N ASN A 120 -5.78 -4.97 -24.04
CA ASN A 120 -4.73 -5.89 -23.59
C ASN A 120 -3.70 -5.12 -22.75
N ILE A 121 -3.47 -5.59 -21.54
CA ILE A 121 -2.45 -5.06 -20.63
C ILE A 121 -1.37 -6.13 -20.49
N PRO A 122 -0.13 -5.88 -20.98
CA PRO A 122 0.94 -6.85 -20.86
C PRO A 122 1.36 -6.98 -19.39
N LEU A 123 1.48 -8.23 -18.92
CA LEU A 123 1.97 -8.57 -17.60
C LEU A 123 3.29 -9.33 -17.75
N ALA A 124 4.38 -8.73 -17.29
CA ALA A 124 5.68 -9.38 -17.25
C ALA A 124 5.88 -10.08 -15.91
N VAL A 125 6.15 -11.37 -15.94
CA VAL A 125 6.49 -12.16 -14.75
C VAL A 125 7.98 -12.42 -14.77
N GLN A 126 8.67 -11.99 -13.72
CA GLN A 126 10.11 -12.16 -13.61
C GLN A 126 10.50 -13.63 -13.49
N GLU A 127 11.72 -13.95 -13.94
CA GLU A 127 12.29 -15.28 -13.79
C GLU A 127 12.36 -15.66 -12.30
N ARG A 128 11.97 -16.89 -11.98
CA ARG A 128 11.92 -17.45 -10.61
C ARG A 128 10.83 -16.85 -9.71
N GLN A 129 9.87 -16.12 -10.25
CA GLN A 129 8.69 -15.71 -9.50
C GLN A 129 7.81 -16.94 -9.21
N GLY A 130 7.69 -17.35 -7.94
CA GLY A 130 6.92 -18.52 -7.55
C GLY A 130 5.42 -18.28 -7.54
N ALA A 131 4.99 -17.22 -6.90
CA ALA A 131 3.59 -16.78 -6.86
C ALA A 131 3.52 -15.27 -6.68
N PHE A 132 2.45 -14.67 -7.18
CA PHE A 132 2.14 -13.25 -6.98
C PHE A 132 0.63 -13.04 -7.00
N SER A 133 0.19 -11.91 -6.47
CA SER A 133 -1.21 -11.48 -6.53
C SER A 133 -1.36 -10.34 -7.52
N LEU A 134 -2.35 -10.45 -8.38
CA LEU A 134 -2.79 -9.38 -9.27
C LEU A 134 -4.13 -8.86 -8.76
N GLN A 135 -4.25 -7.56 -8.56
CA GLN A 135 -5.49 -6.91 -8.20
C GLN A 135 -5.98 -6.04 -9.35
N ILE A 136 -7.25 -6.14 -9.65
CA ILE A 136 -7.91 -5.32 -10.66
C ILE A 136 -9.02 -4.54 -9.97
N TRP A 137 -8.96 -3.24 -10.07
CA TRP A 137 -9.92 -2.34 -9.44
C TRP A 137 -10.66 -1.54 -10.51
N THR A 138 -11.96 -1.41 -10.33
CA THR A 138 -12.84 -0.59 -11.15
C THR A 138 -13.72 0.27 -10.26
N ASP A 139 -14.37 1.26 -10.80
CA ASP A 139 -15.42 1.96 -10.08
C ASP A 139 -16.59 1.02 -9.79
N TYR A 140 -17.29 1.26 -8.70
CA TYR A 140 -18.34 0.36 -8.20
C TYR A 140 -19.46 0.09 -9.19
N THR A 141 -19.72 1.03 -10.09
CA THR A 141 -20.79 0.93 -11.10
C THR A 141 -20.33 0.25 -12.38
N ASP A 142 -19.05 0.00 -12.54
CA ASP A 142 -18.48 -0.55 -13.77
C ASP A 142 -18.53 -2.07 -13.75
N VAL A 143 -18.94 -2.65 -14.88
CA VAL A 143 -18.92 -4.09 -15.11
C VAL A 143 -17.86 -4.40 -16.16
N ILE A 144 -16.80 -5.09 -15.75
CA ILE A 144 -15.72 -5.50 -16.65
C ILE A 144 -15.60 -7.02 -16.75
N GLY A 145 -15.33 -7.50 -17.94
CA GLY A 145 -14.91 -8.88 -18.17
C GLY A 145 -13.38 -8.98 -18.13
N VAL A 146 -12.85 -9.94 -17.39
CA VAL A 146 -11.41 -10.19 -17.29
C VAL A 146 -11.07 -11.49 -17.99
N ALA A 147 -10.03 -11.49 -18.81
CA ALA A 147 -9.46 -12.70 -19.41
C ALA A 147 -7.93 -12.66 -19.29
N LEU A 148 -7.32 -13.83 -19.25
CA LEU A 148 -5.87 -13.98 -19.25
C LEU A 148 -5.44 -14.70 -20.53
N GLN A 149 -4.39 -14.21 -21.17
CA GLN A 149 -3.84 -14.81 -22.36
C GLN A 149 -2.34 -15.06 -22.17
N THR A 150 -1.91 -16.26 -22.50
CA THR A 150 -0.49 -16.62 -22.49
C THR A 150 0.24 -16.10 -23.75
N PRO A 151 1.57 -16.00 -23.74
CA PRO A 151 2.34 -15.72 -24.94
C PRO A 151 2.13 -16.74 -26.08
N SER A 152 1.73 -17.97 -25.74
CA SER A 152 1.38 -19.02 -26.74
C SER A 152 -0.01 -18.86 -27.34
N GLY A 153 -0.78 -17.87 -26.88
CA GLY A 153 -2.13 -17.61 -27.37
C GLY A 153 -3.25 -18.36 -26.64
N GLU A 154 -2.92 -19.20 -25.66
CA GLU A 154 -3.93 -19.85 -24.82
C GLU A 154 -4.67 -18.79 -23.99
N ARG A 155 -6.01 -18.83 -24.01
CA ARG A 155 -6.86 -17.81 -23.32
C ARG A 155 -7.77 -18.49 -22.30
N VAL A 156 -7.82 -17.91 -21.11
CA VAL A 156 -8.77 -18.24 -20.04
C VAL A 156 -9.65 -17.02 -19.80
N GLY A 157 -10.93 -17.24 -19.89
CA GLY A 157 -11.92 -16.17 -19.71
C GLY A 157 -12.85 -15.96 -20.91
N PRO A 158 -13.79 -15.00 -20.83
CA PRO A 158 -13.98 -14.10 -19.68
C PRO A 158 -14.30 -14.87 -18.40
N ILE A 159 -13.67 -14.42 -17.32
CA ILE A 159 -13.85 -15.01 -16.00
C ILE A 159 -15.24 -14.64 -15.50
N ARG A 160 -16.00 -15.62 -15.03
CA ARG A 160 -17.37 -15.40 -14.57
C ARG A 160 -17.38 -14.76 -13.18
N GLU A 161 -18.28 -13.82 -12.96
CA GLU A 161 -18.60 -13.27 -11.66
C GLU A 161 -19.46 -14.27 -10.87
N VAL A 162 -18.83 -15.26 -10.25
CA VAL A 162 -19.49 -16.21 -9.35
C VAL A 162 -18.83 -16.16 -7.98
N MET A 163 -19.63 -16.31 -6.93
CA MET A 163 -19.11 -16.38 -5.57
C MET A 163 -18.28 -17.64 -5.36
N GLY A 164 -17.18 -17.50 -4.67
CA GLY A 164 -16.27 -18.58 -4.31
C GLY A 164 -15.04 -18.67 -5.20
N THR A 165 -14.11 -19.47 -4.76
CA THR A 165 -12.81 -19.62 -5.43
C THR A 165 -12.95 -20.34 -6.76
N GLN A 166 -12.47 -19.71 -7.82
CA GLN A 166 -12.35 -20.31 -9.14
C GLN A 166 -10.90 -20.71 -9.40
N ARG A 167 -10.71 -21.91 -9.95
CA ARG A 167 -9.37 -22.42 -10.30
C ARG A 167 -9.29 -22.67 -11.79
N PHE A 168 -8.25 -22.13 -12.41
CA PHE A 168 -7.93 -22.36 -13.81
C PHE A 168 -6.49 -22.80 -13.93
N ARG A 169 -6.20 -23.57 -14.95
CA ARG A 169 -4.83 -23.96 -15.29
C ARG A 169 -4.51 -23.50 -16.70
N VAL A 170 -3.41 -22.78 -16.84
CA VAL A 170 -2.92 -22.28 -18.12
C VAL A 170 -1.47 -22.71 -18.24
N GLY A 171 -1.21 -23.68 -19.11
CA GLY A 171 0.09 -24.31 -19.20
C GLY A 171 0.52 -24.94 -17.87
N LYS A 172 1.59 -24.41 -17.27
CA LYS A 172 2.11 -24.83 -15.96
C LYS A 172 1.65 -23.94 -14.79
N THR A 173 0.91 -22.88 -15.08
CA THR A 173 0.48 -21.91 -14.08
C THR A 173 -0.92 -22.24 -13.58
N GLU A 174 -1.10 -22.24 -12.27
CA GLU A 174 -2.41 -22.30 -11.63
C GLU A 174 -2.85 -20.89 -11.28
N LEU A 175 -4.08 -20.56 -11.65
CA LEU A 175 -4.72 -19.28 -11.34
C LEU A 175 -5.80 -19.54 -10.30
N LEU A 176 -5.78 -18.74 -9.26
CA LEU A 176 -6.76 -18.75 -8.19
C LEU A 176 -7.43 -17.38 -8.15
N LEU A 177 -8.73 -17.38 -8.28
CA LEU A 177 -9.56 -16.17 -8.30
C LEU A 177 -10.62 -16.25 -7.23
#